data_8acdab899356d3cb573109add919ed9f
#
_entry.id   8acdab899356d3cb573109add919ed9f
#
_cell.length_a   1.000
_cell.length_b   1.000
_cell.length_c   1.000
_cell.angle_alpha   90.00
_cell.angle_beta   90.00
_cell.angle_gamma   90.00
#
_symmetry.space_group_name_H-M   'P 1'
#
loop_
_entity.id
_entity.type
_entity.pdbx_description
1 polymer ?
#
loop_
_entity_poly.entity_id
_entity_poly.type
_entity_poly.pdbx_seq_one_letter_code
_entity_poly.pdbx_strand_id
1 'polypeptide(L)'
;VMAAENFMHFEETETVQFSNAFKVAGIQQLFAVTNDDDPHYIHHAAIVDSTPDDFEDLSLTAFVGEFFILFSQDERHAVLFSPTGDFKLIAGPREFLLSIYPDLHAQRNKFIDFAHAQLSYPHTIGYELGMQRAIRYMDWLN
;
A
#
# COMPACT_ATOMS: atom_id res chain seq x y z
N VAL A 1 -6.39 -4.46 -8.25
CA VAL A 1 -5.31 -4.33 -7.25
C VAL A 1 -3.99 -4.17 -7.98
N MET A 2 -3.12 -3.30 -7.46
CA MET A 2 -1.74 -3.13 -7.93
C MET A 2 -0.79 -3.33 -6.75
N ALA A 3 0.37 -3.91 -7.00
CA ALA A 3 1.44 -4.03 -6.01
C ALA A 3 2.62 -3.12 -6.39
N ALA A 4 3.31 -2.61 -5.40
CA ALA A 4 4.54 -1.86 -5.54
C ALA A 4 5.51 -2.23 -4.42
N GLU A 5 6.80 -2.19 -4.74
CA GLU A 5 7.86 -2.30 -3.73
C GLU A 5 7.71 -1.19 -2.70
N ASN A 6 7.95 -1.52 -1.43
CA ASN A 6 7.81 -0.57 -0.34
C ASN A 6 8.62 -1.00 0.87
N PHE A 7 9.01 -0.04 1.70
CA PHE A 7 9.60 -0.35 2.98
C PHE A 7 8.55 -0.36 4.10
N MET A 8 8.10 0.65 4.68
CA MET A 8 7.08 0.61 5.76
C MET A 8 6.14 1.81 5.71
N HIS A 9 6.43 2.78 4.88
CA HIS A 9 5.76 4.08 4.85
C HIS A 9 5.75 4.66 3.44
N PHE A 10 5.01 5.72 3.23
CA PHE A 10 5.08 6.49 1.99
C PHE A 10 6.44 7.17 1.87
N GLU A 11 7.06 7.07 0.70
CA GLU A 11 8.18 7.91 0.35
C GLU A 11 7.71 9.35 0.08
N GLU A 12 8.59 10.35 0.23
CA GLU A 12 8.24 11.77 0.06
C GLU A 12 7.51 12.06 -1.27
N THR A 13 7.99 11.49 -2.36
CA THR A 13 7.35 11.64 -3.67
C THR A 13 5.99 10.95 -3.76
N GLU A 14 5.79 9.88 -3.02
CA GLU A 14 4.55 9.12 -2.98
C GLU A 14 3.47 9.84 -2.20
N THR A 15 3.79 10.56 -1.12
CA THR A 15 2.81 11.33 -0.35
C THR A 15 2.04 12.28 -1.25
N VAL A 16 2.74 13.00 -2.13
CA VAL A 16 2.13 13.91 -3.12
C VAL A 16 1.30 13.14 -4.15
N GLN A 17 1.83 12.03 -4.66
CA GLN A 17 1.19 11.22 -5.70
C GLN A 17 -0.12 10.61 -5.20
N PHE A 18 -0.12 9.98 -4.03
CA PHE A 18 -1.31 9.39 -3.44
C PHE A 18 -2.32 10.44 -2.99
N SER A 19 -1.88 11.56 -2.42
CA SER A 19 -2.74 12.68 -2.07
C SER A 19 -3.51 13.18 -3.31
N ASN A 20 -2.83 13.39 -4.42
CA ASN A 20 -3.47 13.81 -5.66
C ASN A 20 -4.46 12.75 -6.18
N ALA A 21 -4.12 11.47 -6.13
CA ALA A 21 -5.00 10.39 -6.57
C ALA A 21 -6.29 10.33 -5.74
N PHE A 22 -6.20 10.43 -4.42
CA PHE A 22 -7.38 10.47 -3.55
C PHE A 22 -8.23 11.74 -3.78
N LYS A 23 -7.61 12.91 -3.97
CA LYS A 23 -8.32 14.14 -4.30
C LYS A 23 -9.08 14.05 -5.61
N VAL A 24 -8.45 13.49 -6.65
CA VAL A 24 -9.11 13.25 -7.95
C VAL A 24 -10.28 12.28 -7.81
N ALA A 25 -10.17 11.28 -6.93
CA ALA A 25 -11.26 10.37 -6.59
C ALA A 25 -12.34 11.01 -5.69
N GLY A 26 -12.20 12.27 -5.28
CA GLY A 26 -13.14 12.98 -4.41
C GLY A 26 -13.04 12.60 -2.93
N ILE A 27 -11.94 11.97 -2.52
CA ILE A 27 -11.72 11.48 -1.16
C ILE A 27 -10.87 12.51 -0.42
N GLN A 28 -11.46 13.12 0.61
CA GLN A 28 -10.80 14.12 1.45
C GLN A 28 -10.23 13.52 2.72
N GLN A 29 -10.87 12.49 3.26
CA GLN A 29 -10.47 11.82 4.49
C GLN A 29 -10.40 10.31 4.31
N LEU A 30 -9.49 9.70 5.04
CA LEU A 30 -9.22 8.27 5.04
C LEU A 30 -9.17 7.76 6.48
N PHE A 31 -9.53 6.50 6.65
CA PHE A 31 -9.24 5.76 7.86
C PHE A 31 -7.87 5.10 7.73
N ALA A 32 -7.08 5.18 8.79
CA ALA A 32 -5.81 4.48 8.93
C ALA A 32 -5.92 3.53 10.11
N VAL A 33 -5.53 2.28 9.93
CA VAL A 33 -5.52 1.26 10.99
C VAL A 33 -4.20 0.49 10.90
N THR A 34 -3.53 0.33 12.03
CA THR A 34 -2.32 -0.51 12.09
C THR A 34 -2.65 -1.95 11.75
N ASN A 35 -1.72 -2.62 11.08
CA ASN A 35 -1.87 -3.99 10.59
C ASN A 35 -0.68 -4.83 11.05
N ASP A 36 -0.92 -5.69 12.05
CA ASP A 36 0.07 -6.60 12.60
C ASP A 36 -0.55 -7.99 12.74
N ASP A 37 0.26 -9.03 12.55
CA ASP A 37 -0.16 -10.42 12.62
C ASP A 37 -0.13 -10.99 14.05
N ASP A 38 0.40 -10.24 15.04
CA ASP A 38 0.41 -10.65 16.45
C ASP A 38 -1.02 -10.55 17.04
N PRO A 39 -1.63 -11.65 17.50
CA PRO A 39 -2.97 -11.64 18.08
C PRO A 39 -3.08 -10.84 19.39
N HIS A 40 -1.95 -10.48 20.00
CA HIS A 40 -1.90 -9.64 21.21
C HIS A 40 -1.61 -8.17 20.89
N TYR A 41 -1.38 -7.84 19.63
CA TYR A 41 -1.11 -6.47 19.21
C TYR A 41 -2.35 -5.58 19.40
N ILE A 42 -2.14 -4.40 19.98
CA ILE A 42 -3.20 -3.40 20.14
C ILE A 42 -3.20 -2.52 18.88
N HIS A 43 -4.21 -2.70 18.02
CA HIS A 43 -4.36 -1.91 16.82
C HIS A 43 -4.68 -0.45 17.15
N HIS A 44 -3.98 0.45 16.50
CA HIS A 44 -4.24 1.89 16.53
C HIS A 44 -5.05 2.28 15.30
N ALA A 45 -5.90 3.28 15.45
CA ALA A 45 -6.68 3.83 14.35
C ALA A 45 -6.64 5.35 14.38
N ALA A 46 -6.65 5.96 13.19
CA ALA A 46 -6.69 7.39 13.01
C ALA A 46 -7.58 7.76 11.81
N ILE A 47 -8.09 8.98 11.81
CA ILE A 47 -8.66 9.61 10.62
C ILE A 47 -7.63 10.63 10.15
N VAL A 48 -7.27 10.56 8.88
CA VAL A 48 -6.29 11.44 8.25
C VAL A 48 -6.88 12.13 7.03
N ASP A 49 -6.51 13.37 6.80
CA ASP A 49 -6.87 14.06 5.57
C ASP A 49 -5.98 13.54 4.41
N SER A 50 -6.50 13.58 3.19
CA SER A 50 -5.73 13.13 2.02
C SER A 50 -4.74 14.19 1.56
N THR A 51 -3.85 14.61 2.47
CA THR A 51 -2.79 15.60 2.20
C THR A 51 -1.41 14.95 2.30
N PRO A 52 -0.39 15.49 1.60
CA PRO A 52 0.97 14.99 1.73
C PRO A 52 1.48 15.04 3.18
N ASP A 53 1.21 16.15 3.87
CA ASP A 53 1.68 16.38 5.26
C ASP A 53 1.07 15.35 6.22
N ASP A 54 -0.24 15.05 6.09
CA ASP A 54 -0.89 14.04 6.94
C ASP A 54 -0.39 12.62 6.66
N PHE A 55 -0.05 12.29 5.39
CA PHE A 55 0.54 10.98 5.06
C PHE A 55 1.98 10.87 5.60
N GLU A 56 2.74 11.96 5.59
CA GLU A 56 4.06 12.02 6.20
C GLU A 56 3.95 11.88 7.72
N ASP A 57 3.08 12.64 8.36
CA ASP A 57 2.84 12.58 9.80
C ASP A 57 2.36 11.20 10.26
N LEU A 58 1.45 10.57 9.49
CA LEU A 58 1.02 9.21 9.77
C LEU A 58 2.20 8.23 9.80
N SER A 59 3.07 8.32 8.81
CA SER A 59 4.19 7.41 8.63
C SER A 59 5.35 7.65 9.59
N LEU A 60 5.64 8.91 9.92
CA LEU A 60 6.83 9.31 10.69
C LEU A 60 6.55 9.58 12.17
N THR A 61 5.29 9.78 12.56
CA THR A 61 4.93 10.15 13.93
C THR A 61 3.86 9.25 14.53
N ALA A 62 2.66 9.18 13.93
CA ALA A 62 1.53 8.48 14.49
C ALA A 62 1.70 6.95 14.47
N PHE A 63 2.16 6.40 13.35
CA PHE A 63 2.36 4.95 13.15
C PHE A 63 3.83 4.63 12.83
N VAL A 64 4.75 5.32 13.48
CA VAL A 64 6.19 5.14 13.25
C VAL A 64 6.61 3.70 13.55
N GLY A 65 7.24 3.05 12.58
CA GLY A 65 7.67 1.67 12.71
C GLY A 65 6.55 0.63 12.65
N GLU A 66 5.33 1.02 12.32
CA GLU A 66 4.17 0.13 12.22
C GLU A 66 3.71 -0.01 10.77
N PHE A 67 3.22 -1.20 10.43
CA PHE A 67 2.51 -1.41 9.17
C PHE A 67 1.05 -0.99 9.35
N PHE A 68 0.42 -0.51 8.29
CA PHE A 68 -0.95 -0.04 8.36
C PHE A 68 -1.70 -0.20 7.04
N ILE A 69 -3.01 -0.08 7.12
CA ILE A 69 -3.89 0.06 5.98
C ILE A 69 -4.56 1.44 6.02
N LEU A 70 -4.54 2.13 4.87
CA LEU A 70 -5.34 3.31 4.59
C LEU A 70 -6.52 2.90 3.72
N PHE A 71 -7.74 3.38 4.03
CA PHE A 71 -8.90 3.10 3.19
C PHE A 71 -9.93 4.23 3.25
N SER A 72 -10.67 4.39 2.15
CA SER A 72 -11.77 5.34 2.06
C SER A 72 -13.00 4.88 2.85
N GLN A 73 -13.85 5.82 3.25
CA GLN A 73 -15.07 5.53 3.99
C GLN A 73 -16.03 4.57 3.24
N ASP A 74 -16.04 4.61 1.91
CA ASP A 74 -16.83 3.72 1.07
C ASP A 74 -16.14 2.37 0.78
N GLU A 75 -14.96 2.13 1.38
CA GLU A 75 -14.15 0.91 1.26
C GLU A 75 -13.75 0.55 -0.19
N ARG A 76 -13.84 1.51 -1.12
CA ARG A 76 -13.53 1.28 -2.54
C ARG A 76 -12.08 1.56 -2.90
N HIS A 77 -11.35 2.26 -2.04
CA HIS A 77 -9.97 2.65 -2.24
C HIS A 77 -9.16 2.29 -1.01
N ALA A 78 -8.05 1.61 -1.19
CA ALA A 78 -7.19 1.24 -0.08
C ALA A 78 -5.71 1.17 -0.47
N VAL A 79 -4.84 1.44 0.49
CA VAL A 79 -3.40 1.18 0.42
C VAL A 79 -3.01 0.37 1.66
N LEU A 80 -2.55 -0.84 1.45
CA LEU A 80 -2.06 -1.73 2.51
C LEU A 80 -0.53 -1.78 2.46
N PHE A 81 0.12 -1.47 3.56
CA PHE A 81 1.54 -1.72 3.78
C PHE A 81 1.69 -3.11 4.39
N SER A 82 2.39 -4.01 3.70
CA SER A 82 2.44 -5.42 4.09
C SER A 82 3.40 -5.66 5.25
N PRO A 83 2.97 -6.31 6.35
CA PRO A 83 3.86 -6.72 7.43
C PRO A 83 4.69 -7.96 7.08
N THR A 84 4.34 -8.68 6.00
CA THR A 84 4.95 -9.95 5.62
C THR A 84 5.86 -9.86 4.40
N GLY A 85 6.09 -8.66 3.87
CA GLY A 85 6.94 -8.47 2.69
C GLY A 85 7.22 -7.00 2.43
N ASP A 86 8.22 -6.74 1.61
CA ASP A 86 8.65 -5.37 1.27
C ASP A 86 7.79 -4.79 0.14
N PHE A 87 6.47 -4.79 0.32
CA PHE A 87 5.54 -4.28 -0.69
C PHE A 87 4.32 -3.62 -0.07
N LYS A 88 3.67 -2.79 -0.87
CA LYS A 88 2.31 -2.29 -0.60
C LYS A 88 1.34 -2.78 -1.67
N LEU A 89 0.09 -2.98 -1.28
CA LEU A 89 -1.02 -3.26 -2.19
C LEU A 89 -1.90 -2.02 -2.30
N ILE A 90 -2.23 -1.65 -3.52
CA ILE A 90 -3.12 -0.53 -3.82
C ILE A 90 -4.38 -1.10 -4.49
N ALA A 91 -5.53 -0.86 -3.89
CA ALA A 91 -6.83 -1.29 -4.40
C ALA A 91 -7.72 -0.09 -4.70
N GLY A 92 -8.47 -0.17 -5.79
CA GLY A 92 -9.40 0.88 -6.18
C GLY A 92 -9.92 0.69 -7.61
N PRO A 93 -10.84 1.56 -8.06
CA PRO A 93 -11.24 1.63 -9.46
C PRO A 93 -10.02 1.83 -10.38
N ARG A 94 -10.16 1.40 -11.64
CA ARG A 94 -9.07 1.48 -12.62
C ARG A 94 -8.53 2.90 -12.79
N GLU A 95 -9.40 3.89 -12.80
CA GLU A 95 -9.04 5.29 -12.95
C GLU A 95 -8.17 5.79 -11.78
N PHE A 96 -8.48 5.35 -10.56
CA PHE A 96 -7.67 5.63 -9.38
C PHE A 96 -6.27 5.02 -9.51
N LEU A 97 -6.17 3.76 -9.91
CA LEU A 97 -4.88 3.11 -10.12
C LEU A 97 -4.06 3.79 -11.23
N LEU A 98 -4.71 4.21 -12.32
CA LEU A 98 -4.06 4.94 -13.42
C LEU A 98 -3.59 6.34 -13.01
N SER A 99 -4.22 6.98 -12.03
CA SER A 99 -3.75 8.27 -11.51
C SER A 99 -2.47 8.15 -10.68
N ILE A 100 -2.21 6.96 -10.12
CA ILE A 100 -0.98 6.65 -9.38
C ILE A 100 0.09 6.08 -10.35
N TYR A 101 -0.29 5.11 -11.17
CA TYR A 101 0.58 4.44 -12.13
C TYR A 101 0.00 4.58 -13.53
N PRO A 102 0.49 5.53 -14.34
CA PRO A 102 -0.04 5.77 -15.70
C PRO A 102 0.02 4.56 -16.64
N ASP A 103 0.97 3.65 -16.39
CA ASP A 103 1.07 2.36 -17.07
C ASP A 103 1.02 1.20 -16.08
N LEU A 104 -0.18 0.61 -15.93
CA LEU A 104 -0.40 -0.50 -14.99
C LEU A 104 0.35 -1.78 -15.41
N HIS A 105 0.58 -1.99 -16.71
CA HIS A 105 1.36 -3.14 -17.18
C HIS A 105 2.84 -2.99 -16.85
N ALA A 106 3.39 -1.80 -17.07
CA ALA A 106 4.78 -1.53 -16.69
C ALA A 106 4.98 -1.67 -15.18
N GLN A 107 4.05 -1.15 -14.37
CA GLN A 107 4.10 -1.29 -12.91
C GLN A 107 4.01 -2.76 -12.47
N ARG A 108 3.10 -3.54 -13.08
CA ARG A 108 2.99 -4.98 -12.82
C ARG A 108 4.29 -5.72 -13.12
N ASN A 109 4.88 -5.48 -14.27
CA ASN A 109 6.14 -6.12 -14.65
C ASN A 109 7.27 -5.72 -13.70
N LYS A 110 7.37 -4.43 -13.37
CA LYS A 110 8.36 -3.93 -12.39
C LYS A 110 8.24 -4.67 -11.05
N PHE A 111 7.02 -4.84 -10.54
CA PHE A 111 6.82 -5.54 -9.27
C PHE A 111 7.14 -7.04 -9.38
N ILE A 112 6.80 -7.70 -10.49
CA ILE A 112 7.13 -9.12 -10.72
C ILE A 112 8.65 -9.31 -10.74
N ASP A 113 9.39 -8.45 -11.44
CA ASP A 113 10.84 -8.50 -11.49
C ASP A 113 11.46 -8.29 -10.09
N PHE A 114 10.95 -7.33 -9.34
CA PHE A 114 11.33 -7.11 -7.94
C PHE A 114 11.06 -8.37 -7.09
N ALA A 115 9.86 -8.91 -7.13
CA ALA A 115 9.48 -10.09 -6.34
C ALA A 115 10.35 -11.31 -6.69
N HIS A 116 10.63 -11.55 -7.97
CA HIS A 116 11.51 -12.63 -8.39
C HIS A 116 12.95 -12.41 -7.89
N ALA A 117 13.45 -11.19 -7.94
CA ALA A 117 14.77 -10.86 -7.40
C ALA A 117 14.83 -11.11 -5.89
N GLN A 118 13.81 -10.69 -5.14
CA GLN A 118 13.75 -10.95 -3.70
C GLN A 118 13.64 -12.44 -3.40
N LEU A 119 12.77 -13.18 -4.08
CA LEU A 119 12.60 -14.62 -3.87
C LEU A 119 13.79 -15.47 -4.30
N SER A 120 14.79 -14.89 -4.97
CA SER A 120 16.05 -15.58 -5.26
C SER A 120 16.97 -15.75 -4.04
N TYR A 121 16.68 -15.03 -2.96
CA TYR A 121 17.39 -15.16 -1.69
C TYR A 121 16.56 -15.97 -0.68
N PRO A 122 17.20 -16.61 0.33
CA PRO A 122 16.47 -17.29 1.40
C PRO A 122 15.61 -16.31 2.22
N HIS A 123 14.33 -16.61 2.34
CA HIS A 123 13.36 -15.85 3.13
C HIS A 123 12.54 -16.78 4.03
N THR A 124 11.75 -16.19 4.91
CA THR A 124 10.74 -16.93 5.67
C THR A 124 9.60 -17.38 4.75
N ILE A 125 8.93 -18.47 5.11
CA ILE A 125 7.75 -18.96 4.38
C ILE A 125 6.67 -17.86 4.29
N GLY A 126 6.49 -17.08 5.36
CA GLY A 126 5.52 -15.96 5.38
C GLY A 126 5.83 -14.90 4.32
N TYR A 127 7.10 -14.53 4.18
CA TYR A 127 7.57 -13.58 3.15
C TYR A 127 7.29 -14.12 1.73
N GLU A 128 7.67 -15.37 1.45
CA GLU A 128 7.46 -16.00 0.15
C GLU A 128 5.97 -16.08 -0.22
N LEU A 129 5.12 -16.51 0.71
CA LEU A 129 3.68 -16.56 0.51
C LEU A 129 3.07 -15.16 0.31
N GLY A 130 3.55 -14.15 1.03
CA GLY A 130 3.14 -12.76 0.89
C GLY A 130 3.40 -12.25 -0.52
N MET A 131 4.64 -12.41 -1.02
CA MET A 131 5.02 -12.02 -2.38
C MET A 131 4.21 -12.74 -3.47
N GLN A 132 4.02 -14.05 -3.33
CA GLN A 132 3.22 -14.83 -4.27
C GLN A 132 1.75 -14.37 -4.30
N ARG A 133 1.18 -14.04 -3.14
CA ARG A 133 -0.18 -13.48 -3.05
C ARG A 133 -0.27 -12.12 -3.71
N ALA A 134 0.72 -11.24 -3.49
CA ALA A 134 0.75 -9.92 -4.11
C ALA A 134 0.75 -10.02 -5.65
N ILE A 135 1.59 -10.90 -6.21
CA ILE A 135 1.60 -11.17 -7.66
C ILE A 135 0.22 -11.63 -8.13
N ARG A 136 -0.40 -12.58 -7.42
CA ARG A 136 -1.72 -13.11 -7.77
C ARG A 136 -2.83 -12.07 -7.70
N TYR A 137 -2.79 -11.16 -6.73
CA TYR A 137 -3.81 -10.11 -6.60
C TYR A 137 -3.77 -9.12 -7.77
N MET A 138 -2.63 -8.90 -8.39
CA MET A 138 -2.54 -8.05 -9.59
C MET A 138 -3.24 -8.65 -10.81
N ASP A 139 -3.51 -9.95 -10.84
CA ASP A 139 -4.28 -10.58 -11.92
C ASP A 139 -5.77 -10.19 -11.88
N TRP A 140 -6.25 -9.60 -10.77
CA TRP A 140 -7.61 -9.06 -10.63
C TRP A 140 -7.82 -7.69 -11.31
N LEU A 141 -6.88 -7.24 -12.12
CA LEU A 141 -7.01 -6.02 -12.94
C LEU A 141 -7.91 -6.21 -14.18
N ASN A 142 -8.35 -7.39 -14.46
CA ASN A 142 -9.16 -7.73 -15.66
C ASN A 142 -10.66 -7.62 -15.39
#